data_8c5bb5df578f4d15f2f9979e20981d18
#
_entry.id   8c5bb5df578f4d15f2f9979e20981d18
#
_cell.length_a   1.000
_cell.length_b   1.000
_cell.length_c   1.000
_cell.angle_alpha   90.00
_cell.angle_beta   90.00
_cell.angle_gamma   90.00
#
_symmetry.space_group_name_H-M   'P 1'
#
loop_
_entity.id
_entity.type
_entity.pdbx_description
1 polymer ?
#
loop_
_entity_poly.entity_id
_entity_poly.type
_entity_poly.pdbx_seq_one_letter_code
_entity_poly.pdbx_strand_id
1 'polypeptide(L)'
;AGSVALVTLATPLANWGSALLLTEYVAQDRCRSRGMWATALVQTGVAGGVLTVGVLALSTLLLREQLPLGPLFLLAVSELLLLPASHAASSQCSALERGGAAALSVCLVPLGRTLAMLGAIACSLAATPELAALAHFSGTVLGFVAAIALVAWVDGLPAWHERLPLHKAIREGTTYAISSAAGTSYQEVDKTLMLQLLGAAAVGSYTVAFRITSMFVLPVAALINAALPRLMA
;
A
#
# COMPACT_ATOMS: atom_id res chain seq x y z
N ALA A 1 -3.00 -3.23 -19.33
CA ALA A 1 -2.27 -4.30 -18.63
C ALA A 1 -0.85 -3.86 -18.24
N GLY A 2 -0.01 -3.35 -19.17
CA GLY A 2 1.38 -2.98 -18.88
C GLY A 2 1.56 -1.88 -17.83
N SER A 3 0.73 -0.85 -17.84
CA SER A 3 0.79 0.25 -16.86
C SER A 3 0.43 -0.19 -15.44
N VAL A 4 -0.54 -1.08 -15.30
CA VAL A 4 -0.89 -1.66 -13.99
C VAL A 4 0.28 -2.48 -13.45
N ALA A 5 0.97 -3.25 -14.29
CA ALA A 5 2.14 -4.02 -13.90
C ALA A 5 3.28 -3.11 -13.38
N LEU A 6 3.54 -1.97 -14.03
CA LEU A 6 4.53 -0.99 -13.56
C LEU A 6 4.19 -0.44 -12.17
N VAL A 7 2.91 -0.08 -11.95
CA VAL A 7 2.45 0.39 -10.64
C VAL A 7 2.63 -0.70 -9.58
N THR A 8 2.24 -1.94 -9.89
CA THR A 8 2.34 -3.07 -8.95
C THR A 8 3.80 -3.37 -8.56
N LEU A 9 4.74 -3.30 -9.52
CA LEU A 9 6.16 -3.48 -9.24
C LEU A 9 6.76 -2.36 -8.38
N ALA A 10 6.23 -1.14 -8.48
CA ALA A 10 6.67 -0.01 -7.67
C ALA A 10 6.06 0.02 -6.25
N THR A 11 4.92 -0.63 -6.03
CA THR A 11 4.17 -0.58 -4.75
C THR A 11 5.01 -0.98 -3.52
N PRO A 12 5.86 -2.03 -3.54
CA PRO A 12 6.69 -2.39 -2.38
C PRO A 12 7.69 -1.32 -1.99
N LEU A 13 8.15 -0.53 -2.96
CA LEU A 13 9.10 0.57 -2.74
C LEU A 13 8.40 1.84 -2.24
N ALA A 14 7.09 1.99 -2.46
CA ALA A 14 6.36 3.19 -2.09
C ALA A 14 6.27 3.39 -0.55
N ASN A 15 6.34 2.31 0.21
CA ASN A 15 6.40 2.35 1.67
C ASN A 15 7.81 2.68 2.22
N TRP A 16 8.87 2.43 1.42
CA TRP A 16 10.28 2.58 1.77
C TRP A 16 10.64 2.08 3.18
N GLY A 17 10.02 0.99 3.63
CA GLY A 17 10.23 0.39 4.95
C GLY A 17 9.65 1.17 6.13
N SER A 18 8.88 2.23 5.89
CA SER A 18 8.34 3.09 6.93
C SER A 18 7.47 2.35 7.94
N ALA A 19 6.72 1.33 7.50
CA ALA A 19 5.84 0.54 8.37
C ALA A 19 6.62 -0.29 9.40
N LEU A 20 7.71 -0.93 9.00
CA LEU A 20 8.55 -1.74 9.89
C LEU A 20 9.39 -0.85 10.81
N LEU A 21 9.94 0.24 10.27
CA LEU A 21 10.68 1.23 11.05
C LEU A 21 9.79 1.82 12.16
N LEU A 22 8.55 2.18 11.84
CA LEU A 22 7.58 2.66 12.81
C LEU A 22 7.32 1.61 13.91
N THR A 23 7.11 0.35 13.52
CA THR A 23 6.84 -0.73 14.48
C THR A 23 8.01 -0.94 15.43
N GLU A 24 9.26 -0.93 14.93
CA GLU A 24 10.47 -1.06 15.72
C GLU A 24 10.61 0.06 16.77
N TYR A 25 10.52 1.32 16.34
CA TYR A 25 10.70 2.46 17.23
C TYR A 25 9.59 2.57 18.29
N VAL A 26 8.36 2.28 17.92
CA VAL A 26 7.22 2.33 18.85
C VAL A 26 7.26 1.15 19.83
N ALA A 27 7.73 -0.02 19.40
CA ALA A 27 7.93 -1.15 20.30
C ALA A 27 8.98 -0.87 21.38
N GLN A 28 10.05 -0.15 21.03
CA GLN A 28 11.12 0.26 21.97
C GLN A 28 10.67 1.42 22.87
N ASP A 29 9.91 2.38 22.35
CA ASP A 29 9.47 3.56 23.10
C ASP A 29 8.11 4.05 22.60
N ARG A 30 7.06 3.70 23.35
CA ARG A 30 5.67 4.09 23.01
C ARG A 30 5.42 5.60 23.02
N CYS A 31 6.24 6.38 23.75
CA CYS A 31 6.09 7.85 23.78
C CYS A 31 6.39 8.48 22.42
N ARG A 32 7.15 7.79 21.57
CA ARG A 32 7.51 8.27 20.22
C ARG A 32 6.48 7.92 19.15
N SER A 33 5.40 7.21 19.49
CA SER A 33 4.41 6.69 18.53
C SER A 33 3.92 7.75 17.55
N ARG A 34 3.48 8.92 18.04
CA ARG A 34 2.92 10.00 17.24
C ARG A 34 3.95 10.68 16.34
N GLY A 35 5.22 10.79 16.80
CA GLY A 35 6.34 11.33 16.01
C GLY A 35 6.76 10.35 14.91
N MET A 36 6.81 9.06 15.22
CA MET A 36 7.11 8.01 14.24
C MET A 36 6.01 7.85 13.20
N TRP A 37 4.74 8.02 13.60
CA TRP A 37 3.65 8.04 12.64
C TRP A 37 3.76 9.23 11.67
N ALA A 38 4.08 10.44 12.17
CA ALA A 38 4.37 11.58 11.30
C ALA A 38 5.54 11.31 10.34
N THR A 39 6.60 10.64 10.85
CA THR A 39 7.75 10.23 10.03
C THR A 39 7.34 9.27 8.92
N ALA A 40 6.56 8.23 9.24
CA ALA A 40 6.09 7.25 8.27
C ALA A 40 5.22 7.87 7.17
N LEU A 41 4.33 8.80 7.53
CA LEU A 41 3.51 9.53 6.56
C LEU A 41 4.34 10.38 5.61
N VAL A 42 5.35 11.11 6.11
CA VAL A 42 6.24 11.94 5.28
C VAL A 42 7.10 11.05 4.38
N GLN A 43 7.70 9.99 4.93
CA GLN A 43 8.54 9.07 4.17
C GLN A 43 7.76 8.40 3.04
N THR A 44 6.57 7.88 3.34
CA THR A 44 5.67 7.28 2.35
C THR A 44 5.20 8.33 1.32
N GLY A 45 4.89 9.54 1.76
CA GLY A 45 4.50 10.64 0.88
C GLY A 45 5.58 11.00 -0.12
N VAL A 46 6.83 11.12 0.34
CA VAL A 46 7.98 11.42 -0.54
C VAL A 46 8.28 10.25 -1.47
N ALA A 47 8.40 9.02 -0.94
CA ALA A 47 8.71 7.84 -1.75
C ALA A 47 7.59 7.58 -2.78
N GLY A 48 6.34 7.58 -2.35
CA GLY A 48 5.18 7.40 -3.23
C GLY A 48 5.05 8.50 -4.28
N GLY A 49 5.32 9.75 -3.90
CA GLY A 49 5.33 10.88 -4.84
C GLY A 49 6.40 10.74 -5.93
N VAL A 50 7.64 10.42 -5.55
CA VAL A 50 8.74 10.17 -6.50
C VAL A 50 8.42 9.01 -7.42
N LEU A 51 7.90 7.90 -6.88
CA LEU A 51 7.52 6.73 -7.68
C LEU A 51 6.34 7.02 -8.61
N THR A 52 5.36 7.81 -8.16
CA THR A 52 4.23 8.23 -9.01
C THR A 52 4.74 9.01 -10.22
N VAL A 53 5.61 10.00 -10.01
CA VAL A 53 6.22 10.77 -11.11
C VAL A 53 7.06 9.85 -12.01
N GLY A 54 7.85 8.94 -11.42
CA GLY A 54 8.67 7.97 -12.15
C GLY A 54 7.82 7.04 -13.04
N VAL A 55 6.73 6.50 -12.52
CA VAL A 55 5.81 5.62 -13.28
C VAL A 55 5.13 6.38 -14.40
N LEU A 56 4.69 7.61 -14.17
CA LEU A 56 4.10 8.46 -15.21
C LEU A 56 5.11 8.78 -16.30
N ALA A 57 6.33 9.19 -15.95
CA ALA A 57 7.39 9.47 -16.91
C ALA A 57 7.76 8.22 -17.72
N LEU A 58 7.91 7.06 -17.06
CA LEU A 58 8.24 5.80 -17.73
C LEU A 58 7.10 5.34 -18.65
N SER A 59 5.85 5.51 -18.23
CA SER A 59 4.70 5.15 -19.06
C SER A 59 4.61 6.00 -20.33
N THR A 60 4.90 7.30 -20.25
CA THR A 60 4.92 8.18 -21.44
C THR A 60 6.06 7.83 -22.39
N LEU A 61 7.21 7.37 -21.86
CA LEU A 61 8.37 6.97 -22.67
C LEU A 61 8.18 5.62 -23.35
N LEU A 62 7.64 4.62 -22.63
CA LEU A 62 7.55 3.24 -23.12
C LEU A 62 6.27 2.94 -23.88
N LEU A 63 5.15 3.57 -23.50
CA LEU A 63 3.80 3.21 -23.97
C LEU A 63 3.20 4.25 -24.92
N ARG A 64 4.05 5.03 -25.61
CA ARG A 64 3.69 6.07 -26.59
C ARG A 64 2.23 5.95 -27.08
N GLU A 65 1.37 6.91 -26.66
CA GLU A 65 0.02 7.19 -27.18
C GLU A 65 -1.14 6.22 -26.87
N GLN A 66 -0.95 5.10 -26.14
CA GLN A 66 -2.02 4.12 -25.96
C GLN A 66 -2.82 4.23 -24.65
N LEU A 67 -2.44 5.12 -23.73
CA LEU A 67 -3.11 5.19 -22.42
C LEU A 67 -3.52 6.62 -22.05
N PRO A 68 -4.79 6.82 -21.68
CA PRO A 68 -5.21 8.09 -21.10
C PRO A 68 -4.45 8.33 -19.79
N LEU A 69 -3.68 9.42 -19.71
CA LEU A 69 -2.84 9.76 -18.56
C LEU A 69 -3.66 9.98 -17.28
N GLY A 70 -4.91 10.44 -17.41
CA GLY A 70 -5.79 10.69 -16.27
C GLY A 70 -6.06 9.44 -15.41
N PRO A 71 -6.62 8.36 -15.97
CA PRO A 71 -6.82 7.09 -15.24
C PRO A 71 -5.53 6.51 -14.66
N LEU A 72 -4.41 6.60 -15.39
CA LEU A 72 -3.13 6.12 -14.89
C LEU A 72 -2.64 6.93 -13.69
N PHE A 73 -2.77 8.25 -13.73
CA PHE A 73 -2.43 9.13 -12.61
C PHE A 73 -3.25 8.78 -11.36
N LEU A 74 -4.58 8.65 -11.52
CA LEU A 74 -5.46 8.29 -10.40
C LEU A 74 -5.09 6.94 -9.79
N LEU A 75 -4.79 5.96 -10.64
CA LEU A 75 -4.34 4.64 -10.19
C LEU A 75 -2.98 4.72 -9.47
N ALA A 76 -2.00 5.43 -10.04
CA ALA A 76 -0.68 5.57 -9.45
C ALA A 76 -0.73 6.28 -8.08
N VAL A 77 -1.50 7.35 -7.93
CA VAL A 77 -1.71 8.02 -6.65
C VAL A 77 -2.38 7.09 -5.64
N SER A 78 -3.40 6.33 -6.07
CA SER A 78 -4.09 5.37 -5.21
C SER A 78 -3.15 4.30 -4.65
N GLU A 79 -2.32 3.70 -5.52
CA GLU A 79 -1.50 2.53 -5.18
C GLU A 79 -0.14 2.90 -4.59
N LEU A 80 0.45 4.04 -4.99
CA LEU A 80 1.81 4.41 -4.58
C LEU A 80 1.82 5.45 -3.45
N LEU A 81 0.73 6.16 -3.22
CA LEU A 81 0.66 7.18 -2.18
C LEU A 81 -0.35 6.82 -1.08
N LEU A 82 -1.64 6.65 -1.44
CA LEU A 82 -2.70 6.48 -0.45
C LEU A 82 -2.69 5.11 0.21
N LEU A 83 -2.51 4.05 -0.57
CA LEU A 83 -2.49 2.68 -0.05
C LEU A 83 -1.31 2.44 0.91
N PRO A 84 -0.04 2.79 0.58
CA PRO A 84 1.07 2.66 1.52
C PRO A 84 0.91 3.52 2.78
N ALA A 85 0.32 4.72 2.67
CA ALA A 85 0.02 5.55 3.83
C ALA A 85 -1.06 4.92 4.74
N SER A 86 -2.06 4.22 4.17
CA SER A 86 -3.02 3.45 4.97
C SER A 86 -2.38 2.23 5.64
N HIS A 87 -1.38 1.61 5.01
CA HIS A 87 -0.58 0.55 5.65
C HIS A 87 0.25 1.09 6.82
N ALA A 88 0.80 2.30 6.72
CA ALA A 88 1.47 2.95 7.84
C ALA A 88 0.49 3.17 9.02
N ALA A 89 -0.78 3.51 8.75
CA ALA A 89 -1.82 3.62 9.77
C ALA A 89 -2.09 2.27 10.45
N SER A 90 -2.17 1.18 9.69
CA SER A 90 -2.30 -0.18 10.26
C SER A 90 -1.10 -0.56 11.13
N SER A 91 0.11 -0.26 10.66
CA SER A 91 1.34 -0.54 11.42
C SER A 91 1.41 0.25 12.72
N GLN A 92 0.91 1.49 12.75
CA GLN A 92 0.77 2.29 13.98
C GLN A 92 -0.13 1.59 15.01
N CYS A 93 -1.31 1.12 14.58
CA CYS A 93 -2.20 0.36 15.46
C CYS A 93 -1.59 -0.95 15.94
N SER A 94 -0.87 -1.65 15.07
CA SER A 94 -0.17 -2.90 15.40
C SER A 94 0.95 -2.67 16.42
N ALA A 95 1.76 -1.62 16.23
CA ALA A 95 2.85 -1.26 17.13
C ALA A 95 2.36 -0.89 18.54
N LEU A 96 1.16 -0.32 18.63
CA LEU A 96 0.46 -0.03 19.90
C LEU A 96 -0.27 -1.25 20.47
N GLU A 97 -0.10 -2.44 19.90
CA GLU A 97 -0.81 -3.68 20.29
C GLU A 97 -2.34 -3.58 20.19
N ARG A 98 -2.87 -2.67 19.38
CA ARG A 98 -4.30 -2.50 19.10
C ARG A 98 -4.72 -3.35 17.90
N GLY A 99 -4.61 -4.69 18.01
CA GLY A 99 -4.82 -5.63 16.91
C GLY A 99 -6.18 -5.49 16.19
N GLY A 100 -7.26 -5.21 16.93
CA GLY A 100 -8.57 -4.99 16.33
C GLY A 100 -8.61 -3.72 15.45
N ALA A 101 -8.00 -2.61 15.88
CA ALA A 101 -7.89 -1.40 15.09
C ALA A 101 -6.97 -1.59 13.88
N ALA A 102 -5.86 -2.33 14.05
CA ALA A 102 -4.97 -2.68 12.95
C ALA A 102 -5.69 -3.50 11.87
N ALA A 103 -6.42 -4.54 12.25
CA ALA A 103 -7.20 -5.36 11.33
C ALA A 103 -8.29 -4.53 10.61
N LEU A 104 -9.01 -3.68 11.34
CA LEU A 104 -10.01 -2.79 10.75
C LEU A 104 -9.37 -1.85 9.73
N SER A 105 -8.24 -1.21 10.05
CA SER A 105 -7.57 -0.26 9.15
C SER A 105 -7.12 -0.90 7.82
N VAL A 106 -6.69 -2.16 7.85
CA VAL A 106 -6.37 -2.92 6.61
C VAL A 106 -7.60 -3.14 5.74
N CYS A 107 -8.77 -3.36 6.35
CA CYS A 107 -10.02 -3.61 5.62
C CYS A 107 -10.65 -2.34 5.02
N LEU A 108 -10.37 -1.15 5.55
CA LEU A 108 -11.05 0.09 5.16
C LEU A 108 -10.84 0.45 3.68
N VAL A 109 -9.62 0.30 3.15
CA VAL A 109 -9.35 0.62 1.74
C VAL A 109 -10.03 -0.37 0.79
N PRO A 110 -9.90 -1.71 0.94
CA PRO A 110 -10.65 -2.66 0.13
C PRO A 110 -12.16 -2.47 0.20
N LEU A 111 -12.72 -2.20 1.39
CA LEU A 111 -14.14 -1.93 1.56
C LEU A 111 -14.56 -0.64 0.84
N GLY A 112 -13.80 0.44 0.97
CA GLY A 112 -14.05 1.70 0.28
C GLY A 112 -14.07 1.52 -1.24
N ARG A 113 -13.09 0.78 -1.80
CA ARG A 113 -13.04 0.44 -3.23
C ARG A 113 -14.23 -0.38 -3.69
N THR A 114 -14.60 -1.39 -2.91
CA THR A 114 -15.76 -2.24 -3.23
C THR A 114 -17.05 -1.43 -3.22
N LEU A 115 -17.26 -0.60 -2.20
CA LEU A 115 -18.46 0.25 -2.08
C LEU A 115 -18.53 1.28 -3.22
N ALA A 116 -17.41 1.92 -3.57
CA ALA A 116 -17.36 2.88 -4.67
C ALA A 116 -17.68 2.21 -6.03
N MET A 117 -17.15 0.99 -6.27
CA MET A 117 -17.47 0.22 -7.48
C MET A 117 -18.94 -0.22 -7.52
N LEU A 118 -19.48 -0.73 -6.42
CA LEU A 118 -20.89 -1.09 -6.31
C LEU A 118 -21.81 0.12 -6.52
N GLY A 119 -21.44 1.28 -5.97
CA GLY A 119 -22.13 2.54 -6.20
C GLY A 119 -22.13 2.95 -7.67
N ALA A 120 -21.00 2.86 -8.35
CA ALA A 120 -20.92 3.15 -9.79
C ALA A 120 -21.81 2.24 -10.63
N ILE A 121 -21.85 0.94 -10.31
CA ILE A 121 -22.73 -0.04 -10.99
C ILE A 121 -24.20 0.25 -10.70
N ALA A 122 -24.54 0.54 -9.44
CA ALA A 122 -25.92 0.83 -9.04
C ALA A 122 -26.48 2.11 -9.71
N CYS A 123 -25.60 3.09 -9.97
CA CYS A 123 -25.96 4.29 -10.73
C CYS A 123 -26.02 4.07 -12.25
N SER A 124 -25.90 2.82 -12.72
CA SER A 124 -25.90 2.46 -14.15
C SER A 124 -24.93 3.29 -15.00
N LEU A 125 -23.80 3.68 -14.41
CA LEU A 125 -22.79 4.45 -15.10
C LEU A 125 -22.08 3.56 -16.14
N ALA A 126 -21.78 4.12 -17.30
CA ALA A 126 -21.11 3.40 -18.38
C ALA A 126 -19.74 2.86 -17.89
N ALA A 127 -19.46 1.60 -18.22
CA ALA A 127 -18.21 0.94 -17.81
C ALA A 127 -17.03 1.46 -18.65
N THR A 128 -16.61 2.71 -18.40
CA THR A 128 -15.43 3.30 -19.02
C THR A 128 -14.19 3.13 -18.12
N PRO A 129 -12.99 3.05 -18.69
CA PRO A 129 -11.75 3.00 -17.90
C PRO A 129 -11.58 4.20 -16.95
N GLU A 130 -12.04 5.38 -17.37
CA GLU A 130 -11.99 6.58 -16.55
C GLU A 130 -12.89 6.48 -15.32
N LEU A 131 -14.11 5.99 -15.50
CA LEU A 131 -15.03 5.81 -14.38
C LEU A 131 -14.53 4.75 -13.40
N ALA A 132 -13.98 3.65 -13.92
CA ALA A 132 -13.37 2.62 -13.09
C ALA A 132 -12.19 3.17 -12.26
N ALA A 133 -11.32 3.99 -12.88
CA ALA A 133 -10.23 4.65 -12.18
C ALA A 133 -10.71 5.66 -11.13
N LEU A 134 -11.75 6.43 -11.44
CA LEU A 134 -12.37 7.37 -10.50
C LEU A 134 -13.02 6.63 -9.33
N ALA A 135 -13.76 5.56 -9.57
CA ALA A 135 -14.36 4.75 -8.50
C ALA A 135 -13.28 4.11 -7.61
N HIS A 136 -12.21 3.59 -8.22
CA HIS A 136 -11.07 3.03 -7.49
C HIS A 136 -10.38 4.10 -6.64
N PHE A 137 -10.10 5.27 -7.20
CA PHE A 137 -9.47 6.39 -6.50
C PHE A 137 -10.34 6.90 -5.35
N SER A 138 -11.63 7.18 -5.61
CA SER A 138 -12.55 7.69 -4.59
C SER A 138 -12.73 6.70 -3.43
N GLY A 139 -12.85 5.40 -3.74
CA GLY A 139 -12.89 4.35 -2.73
C GLY A 139 -11.61 4.25 -1.91
N THR A 140 -10.45 4.45 -2.55
CA THR A 140 -9.16 4.49 -1.85
C THR A 140 -9.06 5.71 -0.95
N VAL A 141 -9.48 6.89 -1.40
CA VAL A 141 -9.51 8.12 -0.59
C VAL A 141 -10.41 7.94 0.63
N LEU A 142 -11.61 7.41 0.46
CA LEU A 142 -12.54 7.14 1.57
C LEU A 142 -11.93 6.18 2.60
N GLY A 143 -11.36 5.07 2.13
CA GLY A 143 -10.69 4.09 3.00
C GLY A 143 -9.48 4.67 3.70
N PHE A 144 -8.66 5.47 3.01
CA PHE A 144 -7.51 6.16 3.57
C PHE A 144 -7.91 7.16 4.66
N VAL A 145 -8.88 8.04 4.38
CA VAL A 145 -9.39 9.01 5.36
C VAL A 145 -9.94 8.30 6.60
N ALA A 146 -10.69 7.22 6.40
CA ALA A 146 -11.21 6.42 7.52
C ALA A 146 -10.08 5.77 8.33
N ALA A 147 -9.01 5.26 7.67
CA ALA A 147 -7.86 4.69 8.36
C ALA A 147 -7.09 5.72 9.19
N ILE A 148 -6.87 6.92 8.63
CA ILE A 148 -6.23 8.03 9.37
C ILE A 148 -7.10 8.49 10.54
N ALA A 149 -8.42 8.61 10.35
CA ALA A 149 -9.35 8.97 11.42
C ALA A 149 -9.35 7.91 12.54
N LEU A 150 -9.28 6.63 12.20
CA LEU A 150 -9.18 5.54 13.17
C LEU A 150 -7.90 5.66 14.02
N VAL A 151 -6.74 5.88 13.39
CA VAL A 151 -5.48 6.08 14.13
C VAL A 151 -5.53 7.33 14.97
N ALA A 152 -6.07 8.43 14.45
CA ALA A 152 -6.24 9.66 15.21
C ALA A 152 -7.13 9.47 16.46
N TRP A 153 -8.13 8.58 16.38
CA TRP A 153 -8.96 8.22 17.51
C TRP A 153 -8.23 7.33 18.53
N VAL A 154 -7.35 6.44 18.08
CA VAL A 154 -6.62 5.46 18.92
C VAL A 154 -5.42 6.07 19.63
N ASP A 155 -4.63 6.90 18.94
CA ASP A 155 -3.33 7.42 19.40
C ASP A 155 -3.24 8.95 19.38
N GLY A 156 -4.20 9.62 18.74
CA GLY A 156 -4.19 11.06 18.52
C GLY A 156 -3.58 11.45 17.17
N LEU A 157 -3.47 12.76 16.92
CA LEU A 157 -2.92 13.29 15.68
C LEU A 157 -1.38 13.13 15.63
N PRO A 158 -0.78 13.04 14.43
CA PRO A 158 0.66 12.90 14.28
C PRO A 158 1.41 14.12 14.85
N ALA A 159 2.48 13.86 15.59
CA ALA A 159 3.32 14.90 16.20
C ALA A 159 4.42 15.31 15.21
N TRP A 160 4.13 16.31 14.36
CA TRP A 160 5.03 16.75 13.29
C TRP A 160 6.38 17.31 13.80
N HIS A 161 6.42 17.81 15.04
CA HIS A 161 7.65 18.37 15.64
C HIS A 161 8.61 17.29 16.15
N GLU A 162 8.09 16.10 16.47
CA GLU A 162 8.86 14.97 17.02
C GLU A 162 9.31 13.97 15.96
N ARG A 163 9.05 14.26 14.68
CA ARG A 163 9.42 13.38 13.58
C ARG A 163 10.94 13.22 13.44
N LEU A 164 11.36 12.04 13.03
CA LEU A 164 12.75 11.83 12.63
C LEU A 164 13.08 12.67 11.39
N PRO A 165 14.32 13.16 11.27
CA PRO A 165 14.80 13.78 10.04
C PRO A 165 14.67 12.81 8.87
N LEU A 166 14.15 13.29 7.73
CA LEU A 166 13.80 12.45 6.58
C LEU A 166 15.01 11.62 6.08
N HIS A 167 16.21 12.21 6.04
CA HIS A 167 17.42 11.50 5.61
C HIS A 167 17.75 10.30 6.51
N LYS A 168 17.51 10.42 7.82
CA LYS A 168 17.70 9.33 8.78
C LYS A 168 16.64 8.25 8.57
N ALA A 169 15.38 8.64 8.44
CA ALA A 169 14.27 7.72 8.18
C ALA A 169 14.46 6.94 6.87
N ILE A 170 14.89 7.60 5.78
CA ILE A 170 15.20 6.95 4.51
C ILE A 170 16.36 5.96 4.67
N ARG A 171 17.45 6.37 5.31
CA ARG A 171 18.63 5.49 5.50
C ARG A 171 18.31 4.24 6.29
N GLU A 172 17.61 4.37 7.40
CA GLU A 172 17.21 3.23 8.25
C GLU A 172 16.12 2.39 7.60
N GLY A 173 15.15 3.02 6.94
CA GLY A 173 14.10 2.34 6.19
C GLY A 173 14.59 1.57 4.96
N THR A 174 15.78 1.90 4.41
CA THR A 174 16.30 1.26 3.19
C THR A 174 16.50 -0.25 3.35
N THR A 175 16.98 -0.72 4.50
CA THR A 175 17.14 -2.15 4.78
C THR A 175 15.80 -2.88 4.72
N TYR A 176 14.78 -2.30 5.33
CA TYR A 176 13.41 -2.84 5.31
C TYR A 176 12.77 -2.76 3.91
N ALA A 177 13.04 -1.68 3.16
CA ALA A 177 12.57 -1.52 1.80
C ALA A 177 13.15 -2.61 0.88
N ILE A 178 14.44 -2.87 0.96
CA ILE A 178 15.10 -3.92 0.17
C ILE A 178 14.53 -5.30 0.52
N SER A 179 14.37 -5.60 1.82
CA SER A 179 13.80 -6.87 2.27
C SER A 179 12.36 -7.05 1.78
N SER A 180 11.52 -6.03 1.89
CA SER A 180 10.15 -6.04 1.42
C SER A 180 10.06 -6.17 -0.11
N ALA A 181 10.89 -5.44 -0.84
CA ALA A 181 10.96 -5.52 -2.30
C ALA A 181 11.40 -6.91 -2.77
N ALA A 182 12.41 -7.51 -2.12
CA ALA A 182 12.86 -8.85 -2.42
C ALA A 182 11.75 -9.89 -2.19
N GLY A 183 11.03 -9.79 -1.07
CA GLY A 183 9.90 -10.67 -0.76
C GLY A 183 8.77 -10.58 -1.79
N THR A 184 8.39 -9.36 -2.19
CA THR A 184 7.35 -9.14 -3.20
C THR A 184 7.81 -9.58 -4.59
N SER A 185 9.07 -9.28 -4.96
CA SER A 185 9.63 -9.74 -6.22
C SER A 185 9.61 -11.25 -6.33
N TYR A 186 9.95 -11.95 -5.27
CA TYR A 186 9.88 -13.42 -5.21
C TYR A 186 8.47 -13.94 -5.47
N GLN A 187 7.43 -13.25 -4.95
CA GLN A 187 6.03 -13.64 -5.13
C GLN A 187 5.45 -13.29 -6.51
N GLU A 188 6.06 -12.37 -7.25
CA GLU A 188 5.52 -11.88 -8.53
C GLU A 188 6.33 -12.35 -9.75
N VAL A 189 7.56 -12.86 -9.54
CA VAL A 189 8.44 -13.33 -10.63
C VAL A 189 7.82 -14.46 -11.42
N ASP A 190 7.20 -15.43 -10.74
CA ASP A 190 6.54 -16.57 -11.37
C ASP A 190 5.39 -16.12 -12.31
N LYS A 191 4.57 -15.18 -11.87
CA LYS A 191 3.46 -14.62 -12.68
C LYS A 191 4.00 -13.88 -13.91
N THR A 192 5.09 -13.13 -13.74
CA THR A 192 5.72 -12.38 -14.84
C THR A 192 6.32 -13.34 -15.88
N LEU A 193 7.01 -14.39 -15.43
CA LEU A 193 7.56 -15.43 -16.32
C LEU A 193 6.45 -16.20 -17.04
N MET A 194 5.37 -16.57 -16.33
CA MET A 194 4.23 -17.24 -16.94
C MET A 194 3.54 -16.36 -17.98
N LEU A 195 3.45 -15.05 -17.76
CA LEU A 195 2.87 -14.13 -18.74
C LEU A 195 3.65 -14.12 -20.05
N GLN A 196 4.98 -14.14 -19.95
CA GLN A 196 5.87 -14.14 -21.12
C GLN A 196 5.88 -15.48 -21.84
N LEU A 197 5.84 -16.59 -21.10
CA LEU A 197 6.02 -17.94 -21.67
C LEU A 197 4.69 -18.59 -22.10
N LEU A 198 3.60 -18.38 -21.35
CA LEU A 198 2.34 -19.10 -21.51
C LEU A 198 1.14 -18.19 -21.86
N GLY A 199 1.31 -16.88 -21.82
CA GLY A 199 0.30 -15.90 -22.17
C GLY A 199 -0.74 -15.61 -21.07
N ALA A 200 -1.62 -14.64 -21.36
CA ALA A 200 -2.53 -14.04 -20.37
C ALA A 200 -3.56 -14.99 -19.77
N ALA A 201 -4.04 -15.97 -20.54
CA ALA A 201 -5.06 -16.92 -20.07
C ALA A 201 -4.51 -17.86 -18.99
N ALA A 202 -3.28 -18.37 -19.17
CA ALA A 202 -2.60 -19.23 -18.21
C ALA A 202 -2.30 -18.47 -16.90
N VAL A 203 -1.81 -17.22 -17.00
CA VAL A 203 -1.60 -16.35 -15.84
C VAL A 203 -2.88 -16.06 -15.09
N GLY A 204 -4.00 -15.87 -15.80
CA GLY A 204 -5.30 -15.66 -15.18
C GLY A 204 -5.70 -16.84 -14.29
N SER A 205 -5.64 -18.05 -14.81
CA SER A 205 -5.95 -19.29 -14.07
C SER A 205 -5.02 -19.51 -12.88
N TYR A 206 -3.72 -19.30 -13.09
CA TYR A 206 -2.70 -19.40 -12.03
C TYR A 206 -2.95 -18.38 -10.92
N THR A 207 -3.24 -17.13 -11.27
CA THR A 207 -3.49 -16.06 -10.28
C THR A 207 -4.71 -16.38 -9.40
N VAL A 208 -5.77 -16.97 -9.96
CA VAL A 208 -6.93 -17.40 -9.18
C VAL A 208 -6.55 -18.51 -8.21
N ALA A 209 -5.83 -19.54 -8.68
CA ALA A 209 -5.36 -20.64 -7.83
C ALA A 209 -4.42 -20.13 -6.72
N PHE A 210 -3.49 -19.22 -7.07
CA PHE A 210 -2.57 -18.60 -6.12
C PHE A 210 -3.31 -17.79 -5.04
N ARG A 211 -4.35 -17.05 -5.40
CA ARG A 211 -5.18 -16.30 -4.44
C ARG A 211 -5.89 -17.22 -3.44
N ILE A 212 -6.44 -18.34 -3.91
CA ILE A 212 -7.08 -19.33 -3.04
C ILE A 212 -6.05 -19.91 -2.06
N THR A 213 -4.87 -20.32 -2.55
CA THR A 213 -3.80 -20.86 -1.72
C THR A 213 -3.30 -19.82 -0.71
N SER A 214 -3.17 -18.55 -1.11
CA SER A 214 -2.73 -17.46 -0.24
C SER A 214 -3.68 -17.22 0.93
N MET A 215 -4.97 -17.53 0.80
CA MET A 215 -5.92 -17.41 1.91
C MET A 215 -5.56 -18.31 3.08
N PHE A 216 -4.94 -19.47 2.83
CA PHE A 216 -4.50 -20.37 3.91
C PHE A 216 -3.26 -19.86 4.65
N VAL A 217 -2.50 -18.93 4.04
CA VAL A 217 -1.33 -18.30 4.68
C VAL A 217 -1.74 -17.12 5.56
N LEU A 218 -2.91 -16.51 5.33
CA LEU A 218 -3.36 -15.33 6.06
C LEU A 218 -3.39 -15.50 7.59
N PRO A 219 -3.90 -16.61 8.17
CA PRO A 219 -3.88 -16.79 9.63
C PRO A 219 -2.47 -16.80 10.21
N VAL A 220 -1.51 -17.42 9.49
CA VAL A 220 -0.11 -17.48 9.92
C VAL A 220 0.52 -16.08 9.85
N ALA A 221 0.29 -15.35 8.76
CA ALA A 221 0.74 -13.97 8.63
C ALA A 221 0.15 -13.05 9.71
N ALA A 222 -1.13 -13.23 10.05
CA ALA A 222 -1.78 -12.48 11.13
C ALA A 222 -1.13 -12.75 12.49
N LEU A 223 -0.78 -14.01 12.80
CA LEU A 223 -0.07 -14.36 14.04
C LEU A 223 1.33 -13.75 14.09
N ILE A 224 2.08 -13.80 12.97
CA ILE A 224 3.42 -13.19 12.88
C ILE A 224 3.31 -11.68 13.11
N ASN A 225 2.39 -11.00 12.43
CA ASN A 225 2.19 -9.57 12.58
C ASN A 225 1.76 -9.17 14.00
N ALA A 226 0.97 -9.98 14.69
CA ALA A 226 0.58 -9.74 16.06
C ALA A 226 1.75 -9.96 17.06
N ALA A 227 2.68 -10.87 16.76
CA ALA A 227 3.85 -11.14 17.58
C ALA A 227 5.00 -10.13 17.33
N LEU A 228 5.07 -9.55 16.14
CA LEU A 228 6.18 -8.70 15.67
C LEU A 228 6.55 -7.57 16.64
N PRO A 229 5.61 -6.76 17.18
CA PRO A 229 5.95 -5.70 18.12
C PRO A 229 6.64 -6.20 19.38
N ARG A 230 6.23 -7.38 19.87
CA ARG A 230 6.83 -8.00 21.07
C ARG A 230 8.21 -8.58 20.82
N LEU A 231 8.51 -8.97 19.59
CA LEU A 231 9.82 -9.48 19.19
C LEU A 231 10.82 -8.35 18.93
N MET A 232 10.34 -7.14 18.64
CA MET A 232 11.15 -5.95 18.38
C MET A 232 11.40 -5.10 19.64
N ALA A 233 10.64 -5.31 20.72
CA ALA A 233 10.81 -4.65 22.01
C ALA A 233 12.00 -5.23 22.80
#